data_712c356967edaf998f46cd1571f99fe0
#
_entry.id   712c356967edaf998f46cd1571f99fe0
#
_cell.length_a   1.000
_cell.length_b   1.000
_cell.length_c   1.000
_cell.angle_alpha   90.00
_cell.angle_beta   90.00
_cell.angle_gamma   90.00
#
_symmetry.space_group_name_H-M   'P 1'
#
loop_
_entity.id
_entity.type
_entity.pdbx_description
1 polymer ?
#
loop_
_entity_poly.entity_id
_entity_poly.type
_entity_poly.pdbx_seq_one_letter_code
_entity_poly.pdbx_strand_id
1 'polypeptide(L)'
;YGDHRDLHSFPTRRSSDLGLNRFLSGASEAGASGADEAIAYDALPEDDRESAWDEVMATMMRWQAAGFLIAMSLGGLLYDPSWLGKIIPGFAIDPALAHRLPVALVFLQAIGCLLITLRLEEQGHDDEARASDRCRSAFRLTLQTAKYAFTTRRIAMVLVGALLVDAVVRNFATINSEYYRLIDLPEWSFGFIGSVIAIGNWFVPGIAKRVNHRFDTMTVLAIAAGATLVSLALLAPAWPWVGLIPAALTLCLLGFVGFTVSRFLHSVADSSQRATLLSVKGLAFNLGYGLWSLAFSLLLAGLRDGSDDSTAFQSALWWQVGIIAAIVIPFFAWAKGRSLHQ
;
A
#
# COMPACT_ATOMS: atom_id res chain seq x y z
N TYR A 1 -5.06 -44.93 1.73
CA TYR A 1 -5.79 -44.66 2.99
C TYR A 1 -4.78 -44.08 3.99
N GLY A 2 -4.61 -42.78 4.00
CA GLY A 2 -3.82 -41.99 4.94
C GLY A 2 -4.75 -40.98 5.61
N ASP A 3 -4.74 -41.04 6.92
CA ASP A 3 -5.64 -40.34 7.82
C ASP A 3 -5.45 -38.82 7.78
N HIS A 4 -6.45 -38.08 7.31
CA HIS A 4 -6.47 -36.61 7.18
C HIS A 4 -6.92 -35.91 8.47
N ARG A 5 -6.52 -36.36 9.66
CA ARG A 5 -7.05 -35.83 10.94
C ARG A 5 -6.15 -34.93 11.77
N ASP A 6 -4.96 -34.57 11.32
CA ASP A 6 -4.03 -33.77 12.17
C ASP A 6 -3.79 -32.33 11.74
N LEU A 7 -4.72 -31.70 10.98
CA LEU A 7 -4.63 -30.29 10.59
C LEU A 7 -5.26 -29.29 11.57
N HIS A 8 -5.67 -29.74 12.77
CA HIS A 8 -6.39 -28.89 13.73
C HIS A 8 -5.62 -28.54 15.02
N SER A 9 -4.31 -28.61 15.04
CA SER A 9 -3.53 -28.19 16.22
C SER A 9 -2.71 -26.91 16.02
N PHE A 10 -3.24 -25.93 15.26
CA PHE A 10 -2.77 -24.57 15.49
C PHE A 10 -3.34 -24.10 16.84
N PRO A 11 -2.48 -23.61 17.77
CA PRO A 11 -2.99 -23.03 19.00
C PRO A 11 -3.99 -21.95 18.60
N THR A 12 -5.25 -22.12 18.99
CA THR A 12 -6.32 -21.15 18.76
C THR A 12 -5.86 -19.83 19.38
N ARG A 13 -5.29 -18.94 18.53
CA ARG A 13 -5.02 -17.56 18.94
C ARG A 13 -6.35 -17.03 19.45
N ARG A 14 -6.40 -16.62 20.71
CA ARG A 14 -7.60 -16.02 21.28
C ARG A 14 -7.99 -14.88 20.36
N SER A 15 -9.26 -14.77 20.02
CA SER A 15 -9.78 -13.68 19.17
C SER A 15 -9.41 -12.29 19.71
N SER A 16 -9.21 -12.16 21.02
CA SER A 16 -8.66 -11.00 21.71
C SER A 16 -7.25 -10.62 21.25
N ASP A 17 -6.36 -11.59 21.00
CA ASP A 17 -4.97 -11.33 20.61
C ASP A 17 -4.91 -10.78 19.17
N LEU A 18 -5.78 -11.29 18.30
CA LEU A 18 -5.95 -10.76 16.95
C LEU A 18 -6.52 -9.34 16.97
N GLY A 19 -7.51 -9.09 17.82
CA GLY A 19 -8.11 -7.76 18.00
C GLY A 19 -7.10 -6.75 18.52
N LEU A 20 -6.34 -7.10 19.55
CA LEU A 20 -5.29 -6.25 20.10
C LEU A 20 -4.18 -5.96 19.07
N ASN A 21 -3.72 -6.98 18.35
CA ASN A 21 -2.70 -6.81 17.30
C ASN A 21 -3.20 -5.86 16.19
N ARG A 22 -4.45 -6.00 15.75
CA ARG A 22 -5.05 -5.10 14.74
C ARG A 22 -5.20 -3.68 15.25
N PHE A 23 -5.62 -3.52 16.50
CA PHE A 23 -5.72 -2.20 17.13
C PHE A 23 -4.35 -1.52 17.26
N LEU A 24 -3.34 -2.23 17.77
CA LEU A 24 -1.97 -1.69 17.92
C LEU A 24 -1.34 -1.36 16.57
N SER A 25 -1.52 -2.23 15.56
CA SER A 25 -1.05 -1.96 14.19
C SER A 25 -1.72 -0.72 13.61
N GLY A 26 -3.03 -0.58 13.74
CA GLY A 26 -3.76 0.59 13.27
C GLY A 26 -3.38 1.87 14.00
N ALA A 27 -3.17 1.81 15.32
CA ALA A 27 -2.70 2.95 16.11
C ALA A 27 -1.28 3.38 15.72
N SER A 28 -0.38 2.42 15.48
CA SER A 28 0.98 2.69 15.00
C SER A 28 0.98 3.34 13.62
N GLU A 29 0.21 2.80 12.68
CA GLU A 29 0.05 3.36 11.33
C GLU A 29 -0.55 4.77 11.36
N ALA A 30 -1.57 4.99 12.20
CA ALA A 30 -2.18 6.29 12.35
C ALA A 30 -1.20 7.33 12.97
N GLY A 31 -0.37 6.92 13.92
CA GLY A 31 0.64 7.77 14.54
C GLY A 31 1.78 8.17 13.58
N ALA A 32 2.20 7.27 12.71
CA ALA A 32 3.24 7.53 11.71
C ALA A 32 2.68 8.28 10.49
N SER A 33 1.39 8.10 10.20
CA SER A 33 0.76 8.57 8.96
C SER A 33 0.85 10.10 8.78
N GLY A 34 1.69 10.51 7.85
CA GLY A 34 1.84 11.89 7.40
C GLY A 34 2.71 12.80 8.27
N ALA A 35 3.07 12.38 9.49
CA ALA A 35 3.95 13.18 10.36
C ALA A 35 5.39 13.17 9.84
N ASP A 36 5.90 12.01 9.47
CA ASP A 36 7.23 11.81 8.89
C ASP A 36 7.41 12.56 7.56
N GLU A 37 6.45 12.44 6.65
CA GLU A 37 6.47 13.16 5.38
C GLU A 37 6.39 14.69 5.59
N ALA A 38 5.56 15.15 6.53
CA ALA A 38 5.41 16.57 6.81
C ALA A 38 6.68 17.19 7.39
N ILE A 39 7.30 16.55 8.39
CA ILE A 39 8.56 16.99 8.99
C ILE A 39 9.67 17.04 7.93
N ALA A 40 9.77 15.99 7.10
CA ALA A 40 10.78 15.94 6.05
C ALA A 40 10.57 17.04 4.99
N TYR A 41 9.33 17.33 4.61
CA TYR A 41 9.01 18.39 3.65
C TYR A 41 9.31 19.78 4.22
N ASP A 42 8.93 20.05 5.47
CA ASP A 42 9.12 21.35 6.12
C ASP A 42 10.59 21.66 6.40
N ALA A 43 11.45 20.64 6.52
CA ALA A 43 12.90 20.80 6.65
C ALA A 43 13.61 21.21 5.35
N LEU A 44 12.92 21.21 4.19
CA LEU A 44 13.52 21.56 2.90
C LEU A 44 13.58 23.08 2.68
N PRO A 45 14.62 23.58 1.95
CA PRO A 45 14.74 24.99 1.59
C PRO A 45 13.50 25.49 0.81
N GLU A 46 13.05 26.71 1.10
CA GLU A 46 11.83 27.27 0.51
C GLU A 46 11.93 27.51 -1.01
N ASP A 47 13.10 27.90 -1.48
CA ASP A 47 13.31 28.34 -2.87
C ASP A 47 13.14 27.23 -3.91
N ASP A 48 13.35 25.96 -3.56
CA ASP A 48 13.22 24.79 -4.46
C ASP A 48 12.55 23.58 -3.80
N ARG A 49 11.63 23.82 -2.87
CA ARG A 49 11.02 22.81 -2.00
C ARG A 49 10.31 21.69 -2.78
N GLU A 50 9.59 22.02 -3.85
CA GLU A 50 8.88 21.01 -4.64
C GLU A 50 9.83 20.04 -5.37
N SER A 51 10.89 20.58 -5.99
CA SER A 51 11.88 19.75 -6.70
C SER A 51 12.71 18.92 -5.72
N ALA A 52 13.10 19.53 -4.60
CA ALA A 52 13.82 18.84 -3.52
C ALA A 52 12.96 17.72 -2.92
N TRP A 53 11.66 17.96 -2.75
CA TRP A 53 10.74 16.93 -2.27
C TRP A 53 10.61 15.75 -3.23
N ASP A 54 10.54 15.99 -4.52
CA ASP A 54 10.51 14.92 -5.52
C ASP A 54 11.75 13.99 -5.40
N GLU A 55 12.93 14.54 -5.10
CA GLU A 55 14.15 13.75 -4.88
C GLU A 55 14.14 12.99 -3.54
N VAL A 56 13.70 13.64 -2.47
CA VAL A 56 13.55 13.00 -1.15
C VAL A 56 12.58 11.83 -1.26
N MET A 57 11.42 12.05 -1.85
CA MET A 57 10.39 11.04 -2.01
C MET A 57 10.85 9.88 -2.90
N ALA A 58 11.54 10.20 -4.01
CA ALA A 58 12.13 9.17 -4.87
C ALA A 58 13.19 8.35 -4.12
N THR A 59 13.99 8.98 -3.27
CA THR A 59 15.01 8.32 -2.46
C THR A 59 14.38 7.44 -1.39
N MET A 60 13.38 7.92 -0.66
CA MET A 60 12.60 7.13 0.31
C MET A 60 12.00 5.88 -0.34
N MET A 61 11.34 6.03 -1.48
CA MET A 61 10.73 4.89 -2.20
C MET A 61 11.78 3.87 -2.69
N ARG A 62 12.95 4.33 -3.13
CA ARG A 62 14.05 3.43 -3.52
C ARG A 62 14.57 2.64 -2.32
N TRP A 63 14.81 3.30 -1.18
CA TRP A 63 15.23 2.61 0.04
C TRP A 63 14.16 1.65 0.56
N GLN A 64 12.89 2.02 0.44
CA GLN A 64 11.76 1.13 0.77
C GLN A 64 11.74 -0.10 -0.14
N ALA A 65 11.95 0.07 -1.45
CA ALA A 65 12.05 -1.04 -2.40
C ALA A 65 13.27 -1.94 -2.11
N ALA A 66 14.43 -1.37 -1.78
CA ALA A 66 15.63 -2.12 -1.37
C ALA A 66 15.38 -2.89 -0.07
N GLY A 67 14.78 -2.25 0.92
CA GLY A 67 14.40 -2.88 2.19
C GLY A 67 13.43 -4.04 1.98
N PHE A 68 12.43 -3.85 1.11
CA PHE A 68 11.48 -4.90 0.76
C PHE A 68 12.15 -6.09 0.05
N LEU A 69 13.05 -5.82 -0.90
CA LEU A 69 13.85 -6.85 -1.57
C LEU A 69 14.64 -7.69 -0.56
N ILE A 70 15.35 -7.04 0.36
CA ILE A 70 16.13 -7.69 1.40
C ILE A 70 15.22 -8.50 2.33
N ALA A 71 14.12 -7.91 2.80
CA ALA A 71 13.20 -8.53 3.73
C ALA A 71 12.52 -9.77 3.13
N MET A 72 12.06 -9.70 1.87
CA MET A 72 11.45 -10.84 1.17
C MET A 72 12.45 -11.98 0.95
N SER A 73 13.69 -11.65 0.55
CA SER A 73 14.76 -12.63 0.34
C SER A 73 15.16 -13.30 1.66
N LEU A 74 15.44 -12.51 2.71
CA LEU A 74 15.81 -13.02 4.03
C LEU A 74 14.65 -13.80 4.68
N GLY A 75 13.43 -13.28 4.58
CA GLY A 75 12.24 -13.94 5.11
C GLY A 75 12.03 -15.32 4.51
N GLY A 76 12.12 -15.45 3.19
CA GLY A 76 12.04 -16.73 2.49
C GLY A 76 13.16 -17.69 2.89
N LEU A 77 14.38 -17.21 2.98
CA LEU A 77 15.55 -18.01 3.39
C LEU A 77 15.44 -18.49 4.86
N LEU A 78 14.94 -17.67 5.75
CA LEU A 78 14.80 -18.01 7.17
C LEU A 78 13.59 -18.90 7.45
N TYR A 79 12.55 -18.81 6.61
CA TYR A 79 11.33 -19.58 6.78
C TYR A 79 11.51 -21.07 6.44
N ASP A 80 12.33 -21.38 5.42
CA ASP A 80 12.68 -22.75 5.04
C ASP A 80 14.17 -23.02 5.27
N PRO A 81 14.57 -23.55 6.43
CA PRO A 81 15.97 -23.81 6.75
C PRO A 81 16.53 -25.05 6.06
N SER A 82 15.75 -25.80 5.28
CA SER A 82 16.19 -27.03 4.61
C SER A 82 17.35 -26.79 3.64
N TRP A 83 17.42 -25.60 3.03
CA TRP A 83 18.52 -25.21 2.16
C TRP A 83 19.82 -24.91 2.94
N LEU A 84 19.73 -24.41 4.19
CA LEU A 84 20.91 -24.20 5.06
C LEU A 84 21.62 -25.52 5.36
N GLY A 85 20.87 -26.59 5.63
CA GLY A 85 21.43 -27.93 5.81
C GLY A 85 22.10 -28.49 4.56
N LYS A 86 21.74 -28.03 3.35
CA LYS A 86 22.39 -28.38 2.09
C LYS A 86 23.72 -27.64 1.87
N ILE A 87 23.82 -26.40 2.39
CA ILE A 87 25.04 -25.57 2.24
C ILE A 87 26.03 -25.83 3.38
N ILE A 88 25.54 -26.03 4.60
CA ILE A 88 26.36 -26.25 5.80
C ILE A 88 26.05 -27.65 6.34
N PRO A 89 26.83 -28.68 6.00
CA PRO A 89 26.60 -30.03 6.51
C PRO A 89 26.61 -30.05 8.05
N GLY A 90 25.56 -30.62 8.65
CA GLY A 90 25.42 -30.73 10.11
C GLY A 90 24.71 -29.55 10.76
N PHE A 91 24.28 -28.52 10.01
CA PHE A 91 23.48 -27.43 10.52
C PHE A 91 21.99 -27.78 10.38
N ALA A 92 21.37 -28.16 11.48
CA ALA A 92 19.93 -28.40 11.55
C ALA A 92 19.31 -27.37 12.51
N ILE A 93 18.41 -26.55 12.00
CA ILE A 93 17.57 -25.68 12.84
C ILE A 93 16.25 -26.40 13.06
N ASP A 94 15.80 -26.43 14.31
CA ASP A 94 14.45 -26.88 14.66
C ASP A 94 13.42 -26.05 13.84
N PRO A 95 12.49 -26.69 13.11
CA PRO A 95 11.46 -25.98 12.34
C PRO A 95 10.66 -24.98 13.18
N ALA A 96 10.40 -25.28 14.46
CA ALA A 96 9.72 -24.38 15.37
C ALA A 96 10.54 -23.10 15.65
N LEU A 97 11.86 -23.20 15.68
CA LEU A 97 12.76 -22.04 15.82
C LEU A 97 12.85 -21.26 14.51
N ALA A 98 12.92 -21.93 13.36
CA ALA A 98 12.99 -21.31 12.04
C ALA A 98 11.82 -20.36 11.81
N HIS A 99 10.60 -20.77 12.14
CA HIS A 99 9.40 -19.92 12.02
C HIS A 99 9.39 -18.69 12.95
N ARG A 100 10.21 -18.69 14.02
CA ARG A 100 10.33 -17.55 14.95
C ARG A 100 11.38 -16.53 14.52
N LEU A 101 12.36 -16.94 13.70
CA LEU A 101 13.47 -16.07 13.27
C LEU A 101 12.99 -14.82 12.49
N PRO A 102 12.08 -14.91 11.51
CA PRO A 102 11.57 -13.72 10.83
C PRO A 102 10.89 -12.74 11.80
N VAL A 103 10.15 -13.25 12.78
CA VAL A 103 9.47 -12.42 13.80
C VAL A 103 10.49 -11.72 14.70
N ALA A 104 11.53 -12.43 15.14
CA ALA A 104 12.62 -11.86 15.93
C ALA A 104 13.37 -10.76 15.15
N LEU A 105 13.60 -10.95 13.85
CA LEU A 105 14.25 -9.97 12.99
C LEU A 105 13.39 -8.70 12.84
N VAL A 106 12.09 -8.83 12.65
CA VAL A 106 11.15 -7.69 12.63
C VAL A 106 11.14 -6.96 13.98
N PHE A 107 11.20 -7.69 15.10
CA PHE A 107 11.28 -7.08 16.43
C PHE A 107 12.56 -6.26 16.62
N LEU A 108 13.71 -6.78 16.21
CA LEU A 108 15.00 -6.05 16.25
C LEU A 108 14.97 -4.80 15.36
N GLN A 109 14.38 -4.91 14.17
CA GLN A 109 14.17 -3.77 13.27
C GLN A 109 13.27 -2.71 13.91
N ALA A 110 12.20 -3.12 14.58
CA ALA A 110 11.29 -2.20 15.28
C ALA A 110 12.00 -1.42 16.40
N ILE A 111 12.90 -2.08 17.15
CA ILE A 111 13.75 -1.40 18.15
C ILE A 111 14.66 -0.36 17.45
N GLY A 112 15.29 -0.72 16.34
CA GLY A 112 16.11 0.21 15.57
C GLY A 112 15.32 1.43 15.09
N CYS A 113 14.12 1.21 14.54
CA CYS A 113 13.21 2.29 14.15
C CYS A 113 12.85 3.19 15.33
N LEU A 114 12.50 2.61 16.49
CA LEU A 114 12.19 3.36 17.70
C LEU A 114 13.34 4.26 18.11
N LEU A 115 14.58 3.73 18.14
CA LEU A 115 15.78 4.50 18.51
C LEU A 115 16.06 5.66 17.55
N ILE A 116 15.78 5.47 16.25
CA ILE A 116 15.90 6.54 15.24
C ILE A 116 14.81 7.59 15.46
N THR A 117 13.56 7.16 15.65
CA THR A 117 12.40 8.05 15.84
C THR A 117 12.58 8.93 17.08
N LEU A 118 13.15 8.39 18.17
CA LEU A 118 13.44 9.15 19.39
C LEU A 118 14.53 10.24 19.20
N ARG A 119 15.25 10.23 18.07
CA ARG A 119 16.24 11.27 17.72
C ARG A 119 15.70 12.33 16.76
N LEU A 120 14.45 12.18 16.29
CA LEU A 120 13.82 13.20 15.46
C LEU A 120 13.47 14.40 16.33
N GLU A 121 14.01 15.57 15.96
CA GLU A 121 13.70 16.84 16.60
C GLU A 121 12.65 17.57 15.76
N GLU A 122 11.54 17.94 16.40
CA GLU A 122 10.52 18.78 15.77
C GLU A 122 11.05 20.21 15.69
N GLN A 123 11.14 20.77 14.48
CA GLN A 123 11.55 22.16 14.31
C GLN A 123 10.39 23.09 14.72
N GLY A 124 10.46 23.58 15.93
CA GLY A 124 9.80 24.78 16.41
C GLY A 124 8.28 24.78 16.49
N HIS A 125 7.73 24.45 17.64
CA HIS A 125 6.57 25.16 18.20
C HIS A 125 6.67 25.04 19.73
N ASP A 126 7.17 26.10 20.34
CA ASP A 126 7.05 26.33 21.79
C ASP A 126 5.60 26.71 22.13
N ASP A 127 4.72 25.72 22.20
CA ASP A 127 3.38 25.89 22.74
C ASP A 127 3.24 25.09 24.03
N GLU A 128 3.31 25.79 25.17
CA GLU A 128 3.05 25.27 26.53
C GLU A 128 1.56 24.88 26.78
N ALA A 129 0.79 24.55 25.75
CA ALA A 129 -0.60 24.17 25.92
C ALA A 129 -0.75 22.82 26.64
N ARG A 130 -1.72 22.72 27.56
CA ARG A 130 -2.05 21.49 28.29
C ARG A 130 -2.44 20.36 27.35
N ALA A 131 -2.05 19.12 27.66
CA ALA A 131 -2.28 17.93 26.81
C ALA A 131 -3.76 17.72 26.42
N SER A 132 -4.73 18.06 27.31
CA SER A 132 -6.17 17.99 27.03
C SER A 132 -6.61 18.98 25.96
N ASP A 133 -6.06 20.20 25.99
CA ASP A 133 -6.41 21.26 25.04
C ASP A 133 -5.76 20.97 23.68
N ARG A 134 -4.57 20.37 23.67
CA ARG A 134 -3.90 19.88 22.45
C ARG A 134 -4.72 18.77 21.77
N CYS A 135 -5.22 17.80 22.53
CA CYS A 135 -6.02 16.70 21.97
C CYS A 135 -7.34 17.22 21.37
N ARG A 136 -8.02 18.14 22.05
CA ARG A 136 -9.27 18.75 21.56
C ARG A 136 -9.04 19.65 20.34
N SER A 137 -7.96 20.41 20.32
CA SER A 137 -7.58 21.25 19.20
C SER A 137 -7.14 20.40 17.99
N ALA A 138 -6.37 19.33 18.20
CA ALA A 138 -5.98 18.38 17.15
C ALA A 138 -7.17 17.69 16.52
N PHE A 139 -8.14 17.21 17.30
CA PHE A 139 -9.38 16.61 16.76
C PHE A 139 -10.19 17.62 15.93
N ARG A 140 -10.33 18.86 16.43
CA ARG A 140 -11.01 19.93 15.69
C ARG A 140 -10.27 20.27 14.40
N LEU A 141 -8.95 20.36 14.43
CA LEU A 141 -8.11 20.60 13.26
C LEU A 141 -8.29 19.46 12.24
N THR A 142 -8.27 18.21 12.68
CA THR A 142 -8.48 17.04 11.81
C THR A 142 -9.84 17.12 11.11
N LEU A 143 -10.90 17.44 11.84
CA LEU A 143 -12.24 17.55 11.26
C LEU A 143 -12.36 18.74 10.29
N GLN A 144 -11.74 19.87 10.63
CA GLN A 144 -11.70 21.06 9.76
C GLN A 144 -10.91 20.77 8.48
N THR A 145 -9.75 20.13 8.60
CA THR A 145 -8.90 19.76 7.45
C THR A 145 -9.57 18.69 6.59
N ALA A 146 -10.26 17.72 7.18
CA ALA A 146 -11.06 16.75 6.44
C ALA A 146 -12.19 17.45 5.67
N LYS A 147 -12.92 18.37 6.32
CA LYS A 147 -13.93 19.18 5.65
C LYS A 147 -13.32 19.99 4.51
N TYR A 148 -12.20 20.66 4.72
CA TYR A 148 -11.48 21.40 3.69
C TYR A 148 -11.09 20.53 2.52
N ALA A 149 -10.51 19.34 2.78
CA ALA A 149 -10.09 18.38 1.76
C ALA A 149 -11.24 17.94 0.84
N PHE A 150 -12.43 17.68 1.42
CA PHE A 150 -13.59 17.21 0.66
C PHE A 150 -14.49 18.33 0.13
N THR A 151 -14.40 19.55 0.67
CA THR A 151 -15.13 20.72 0.13
C THR A 151 -14.34 21.46 -0.94
N THR A 152 -13.00 21.41 -0.88
CA THR A 152 -12.15 22.00 -1.93
C THR A 152 -12.15 21.09 -3.13
N ARG A 153 -12.88 21.49 -4.17
CA ARG A 153 -13.17 20.68 -5.36
C ARG A 153 -11.92 20.04 -5.98
N ARG A 154 -10.82 20.79 -6.12
CA ARG A 154 -9.57 20.30 -6.70
C ARG A 154 -8.95 19.18 -5.86
N ILE A 155 -8.89 19.35 -4.54
CA ILE A 155 -8.35 18.36 -3.61
C ILE A 155 -9.25 17.12 -3.59
N ALA A 156 -10.57 17.33 -3.48
CA ALA A 156 -11.53 16.22 -3.46
C ALA A 156 -11.48 15.38 -4.74
N MET A 157 -11.38 15.99 -5.93
CA MET A 157 -11.27 15.26 -7.19
C MET A 157 -9.98 14.41 -7.25
N VAL A 158 -8.84 14.97 -6.83
CA VAL A 158 -7.57 14.24 -6.79
C VAL A 158 -7.64 13.09 -5.79
N LEU A 159 -8.16 13.33 -4.57
CA LEU A 159 -8.29 12.27 -3.55
C LEU A 159 -9.24 11.15 -4.01
N VAL A 160 -10.40 11.49 -4.57
CA VAL A 160 -11.37 10.49 -5.05
C VAL A 160 -10.79 9.72 -6.23
N GLY A 161 -10.19 10.40 -7.22
CA GLY A 161 -9.58 9.76 -8.37
C GLY A 161 -8.45 8.80 -7.99
N ALA A 162 -7.62 9.20 -7.04
CA ALA A 162 -6.55 8.36 -6.53
C ALA A 162 -7.08 7.19 -5.69
N LEU A 163 -8.09 7.42 -4.84
CA LEU A 163 -8.73 6.40 -4.00
C LEU A 163 -9.34 5.29 -4.85
N LEU A 164 -9.98 5.60 -5.97
CA LEU A 164 -10.54 4.61 -6.88
C LEU A 164 -9.46 3.67 -7.44
N VAL A 165 -8.27 4.19 -7.74
CA VAL A 165 -7.14 3.38 -8.22
C VAL A 165 -6.48 2.63 -7.05
N ASP A 166 -6.16 3.33 -5.96
CA ASP A 166 -5.47 2.76 -4.79
C ASP A 166 -6.25 1.59 -4.18
N ALA A 167 -7.57 1.74 -3.97
CA ALA A 167 -8.39 0.72 -3.35
C ALA A 167 -8.32 -0.62 -4.10
N VAL A 168 -8.35 -0.58 -5.42
CA VAL A 168 -8.33 -1.77 -6.27
C VAL A 168 -6.93 -2.39 -6.32
N VAL A 169 -5.90 -1.58 -6.51
CA VAL A 169 -4.51 -2.04 -6.56
C VAL A 169 -4.08 -2.61 -5.22
N ARG A 170 -4.44 -1.97 -4.11
CA ARG A 170 -4.18 -2.44 -2.76
C ARG A 170 -4.93 -3.72 -2.42
N ASN A 171 -6.19 -3.87 -2.88
CA ASN A 171 -6.91 -5.12 -2.77
C ASN A 171 -6.17 -6.25 -3.51
N PHE A 172 -5.73 -6.01 -4.75
CA PHE A 172 -4.94 -6.99 -5.50
C PHE A 172 -3.64 -7.35 -4.76
N ALA A 173 -2.94 -6.38 -4.16
CA ALA A 173 -1.75 -6.64 -3.34
C ALA A 173 -2.03 -7.58 -2.16
N THR A 174 -3.26 -7.62 -1.65
CA THR A 174 -3.66 -8.52 -0.55
C THR A 174 -3.97 -9.93 -1.04
N ILE A 175 -4.55 -10.06 -2.23
CA ILE A 175 -4.98 -11.35 -2.80
C ILE A 175 -3.99 -11.92 -3.83
N ASN A 176 -2.82 -11.30 -4.00
CA ASN A 176 -1.86 -11.67 -5.04
C ASN A 176 -1.37 -13.12 -4.94
N SER A 177 -1.25 -13.67 -3.73
CA SER A 177 -0.84 -15.07 -3.52
C SER A 177 -1.88 -16.05 -4.06
N GLU A 178 -3.18 -15.77 -3.94
CA GLU A 178 -4.23 -16.57 -4.56
C GLU A 178 -4.15 -16.48 -6.08
N TYR A 179 -3.89 -15.28 -6.61
CA TYR A 179 -3.68 -15.11 -8.04
C TYR A 179 -2.47 -15.88 -8.55
N TYR A 180 -1.37 -15.91 -7.80
CA TYR A 180 -0.17 -16.67 -8.19
C TYR A 180 -0.43 -18.18 -8.24
N ARG A 181 -1.25 -18.71 -7.32
CA ARG A 181 -1.73 -20.11 -7.40
C ARG A 181 -2.61 -20.35 -8.63
N LEU A 182 -3.51 -19.40 -8.95
CA LEU A 182 -4.40 -19.50 -10.13
C LEU A 182 -3.63 -19.55 -11.45
N ILE A 183 -2.46 -18.91 -11.55
CA ILE A 183 -1.59 -18.93 -12.75
C ILE A 183 -0.48 -19.98 -12.68
N ASP A 184 -0.66 -21.03 -11.86
CA ASP A 184 0.23 -22.18 -11.69
C ASP A 184 1.67 -21.85 -11.25
N LEU A 185 1.85 -20.78 -10.47
CA LEU A 185 3.16 -20.46 -9.90
C LEU A 185 3.41 -21.30 -8.63
N PRO A 186 4.58 -21.93 -8.49
CA PRO A 186 4.90 -22.68 -7.29
C PRO A 186 5.10 -21.75 -6.08
N GLU A 187 4.57 -22.13 -4.91
CA GLU A 187 4.56 -21.29 -3.71
C GLU A 187 5.96 -20.81 -3.27
N TRP A 188 6.98 -21.65 -3.46
CA TRP A 188 8.36 -21.27 -3.16
C TRP A 188 8.85 -20.05 -3.97
N SER A 189 8.24 -19.79 -5.14
CA SER A 189 8.63 -18.66 -5.99
C SER A 189 8.05 -17.32 -5.54
N PHE A 190 7.05 -17.29 -4.65
CA PHE A 190 6.34 -16.05 -4.28
C PHE A 190 7.27 -14.98 -3.65
N GLY A 191 8.24 -15.41 -2.83
CA GLY A 191 9.26 -14.52 -2.28
C GLY A 191 10.16 -13.92 -3.36
N PHE A 192 10.59 -14.73 -4.33
CA PHE A 192 11.39 -14.24 -5.47
C PHE A 192 10.60 -13.28 -6.35
N ILE A 193 9.32 -13.58 -6.60
CA ILE A 193 8.42 -12.70 -7.35
C ILE A 193 8.31 -11.34 -6.64
N GLY A 194 8.09 -11.34 -5.33
CA GLY A 194 8.09 -10.12 -4.52
C GLY A 194 9.40 -9.33 -4.65
N SER A 195 10.54 -10.01 -4.67
CA SER A 195 11.86 -9.41 -4.86
C SER A 195 12.01 -8.79 -6.26
N VAL A 196 11.55 -9.46 -7.31
CA VAL A 196 11.57 -8.93 -8.69
C VAL A 196 10.67 -7.69 -8.81
N ILE A 197 9.48 -7.73 -8.19
CA ILE A 197 8.57 -6.58 -8.15
C ILE A 197 9.19 -5.40 -7.38
N ALA A 198 9.92 -5.67 -6.30
CA ALA A 198 10.66 -4.63 -5.56
C ALA A 198 11.72 -3.95 -6.44
N ILE A 199 12.43 -4.71 -7.30
CA ILE A 199 13.34 -4.13 -8.30
C ILE A 199 12.56 -3.24 -9.28
N GLY A 200 11.38 -3.66 -9.75
CA GLY A 200 10.49 -2.83 -10.57
C GLY A 200 10.11 -1.53 -9.85
N ASN A 201 9.73 -1.61 -8.58
CA ASN A 201 9.36 -0.47 -7.75
C ASN A 201 10.52 0.53 -7.53
N TRP A 202 11.77 0.12 -7.64
CA TRP A 202 12.93 1.01 -7.63
C TRP A 202 12.87 2.07 -8.74
N PHE A 203 12.33 1.72 -9.91
CA PHE A 203 12.23 2.61 -11.06
C PHE A 203 10.98 3.48 -11.06
N VAL A 204 9.95 3.09 -10.30
CA VAL A 204 8.64 3.79 -10.25
C VAL A 204 8.77 5.27 -9.92
N PRO A 205 9.54 5.72 -8.91
CA PRO A 205 9.66 7.14 -8.58
C PRO A 205 10.21 7.97 -9.73
N GLY A 206 11.20 7.42 -10.47
CA GLY A 206 11.78 8.10 -11.64
C GLY A 206 10.77 8.28 -12.78
N ILE A 207 9.91 7.29 -13.00
CA ILE A 207 8.82 7.36 -13.98
C ILE A 207 7.75 8.34 -13.49
N ALA A 208 7.33 8.21 -12.23
CA ALA A 208 6.33 9.08 -11.63
C ALA A 208 6.75 10.55 -11.68
N LYS A 209 8.01 10.86 -11.32
CA LYS A 209 8.58 12.22 -11.42
C LYS A 209 8.47 12.77 -12.85
N ARG A 210 8.93 12.02 -13.86
CA ARG A 210 8.89 12.46 -15.27
C ARG A 210 7.46 12.74 -15.76
N VAL A 211 6.52 11.84 -15.39
CA VAL A 211 5.11 11.97 -15.83
C VAL A 211 4.44 13.15 -15.13
N ASN A 212 4.66 13.33 -13.81
CA ASN A 212 4.12 14.46 -13.05
C ASN A 212 4.69 15.83 -13.45
N HIS A 213 5.92 15.89 -14.00
CA HIS A 213 6.46 17.12 -14.57
C HIS A 213 5.89 17.46 -15.95
N ARG A 214 5.36 16.46 -16.68
CA ARG A 214 4.86 16.65 -18.04
C ARG A 214 3.36 16.90 -18.10
N PHE A 215 2.60 16.38 -17.14
CA PHE A 215 1.14 16.42 -17.13
C PHE A 215 0.62 16.91 -15.79
N ASP A 216 -0.57 17.51 -15.79
CA ASP A 216 -1.29 17.87 -14.58
C ASP A 216 -1.72 16.62 -13.77
N THR A 217 -1.90 16.79 -12.47
CA THR A 217 -2.18 15.68 -11.53
C THR A 217 -3.40 14.83 -11.94
N MET A 218 -4.48 15.47 -12.42
CA MET A 218 -5.68 14.72 -12.83
C MET A 218 -5.43 13.88 -14.08
N THR A 219 -4.66 14.39 -15.03
CA THR A 219 -4.24 13.64 -16.23
C THR A 219 -3.32 12.46 -15.84
N VAL A 220 -2.39 12.66 -14.89
CA VAL A 220 -1.54 11.59 -14.37
C VAL A 220 -2.38 10.49 -13.71
N LEU A 221 -3.37 10.86 -12.90
CA LEU A 221 -4.28 9.89 -12.28
C LEU A 221 -5.16 9.19 -13.31
N ALA A 222 -5.59 9.88 -14.38
CA ALA A 222 -6.32 9.25 -15.47
C ALA A 222 -5.46 8.21 -16.22
N ILE A 223 -4.18 8.51 -16.44
CA ILE A 223 -3.21 7.57 -17.03
C ILE A 223 -3.05 6.35 -16.08
N ALA A 224 -2.87 6.57 -14.78
CA ALA A 224 -2.78 5.49 -13.80
C ALA A 224 -4.05 4.63 -13.76
N ALA A 225 -5.22 5.26 -13.81
CA ALA A 225 -6.50 4.58 -13.87
C ALA A 225 -6.67 3.74 -15.15
N GLY A 226 -6.28 4.27 -16.29
CA GLY A 226 -6.25 3.53 -17.57
C GLY A 226 -5.28 2.34 -17.52
N ALA A 227 -4.08 2.55 -16.98
CA ALA A 227 -3.10 1.48 -16.80
C ALA A 227 -3.61 0.40 -15.83
N THR A 228 -4.34 0.79 -14.76
CA THR A 228 -4.98 -0.16 -13.82
C THR A 228 -6.05 -0.97 -14.54
N LEU A 229 -6.92 -0.35 -15.32
CA LEU A 229 -7.96 -1.07 -16.08
C LEU A 229 -7.36 -2.06 -17.09
N VAL A 230 -6.33 -1.65 -17.83
CA VAL A 230 -5.61 -2.53 -18.77
C VAL A 230 -4.97 -3.69 -18.01
N SER A 231 -4.30 -3.40 -16.90
CA SER A 231 -3.65 -4.41 -16.08
C SER A 231 -4.64 -5.43 -15.52
N LEU A 232 -5.78 -4.97 -14.97
CA LEU A 232 -6.84 -5.84 -14.48
C LEU A 232 -7.47 -6.70 -15.60
N ALA A 233 -7.68 -6.12 -16.78
CA ALA A 233 -8.19 -6.86 -17.95
C ALA A 233 -7.21 -7.95 -18.42
N LEU A 234 -5.89 -7.72 -18.26
CA LEU A 234 -4.85 -8.70 -18.55
C LEU A 234 -4.66 -9.72 -17.42
N LEU A 235 -5.05 -9.40 -16.17
CA LEU A 235 -5.06 -10.33 -15.05
C LEU A 235 -6.21 -11.34 -15.15
N ALA A 236 -7.40 -10.88 -15.59
CA ALA A 236 -8.62 -11.67 -15.55
C ALA A 236 -8.57 -13.00 -16.34
N PRO A 237 -7.88 -13.12 -17.50
CA PRO A 237 -7.73 -14.41 -18.19
C PRO A 237 -6.89 -15.43 -17.42
N ALA A 238 -6.11 -15.00 -16.42
CA ALA A 238 -5.27 -15.85 -15.57
C ALA A 238 -4.33 -16.78 -16.37
N TRP A 239 -3.65 -16.23 -17.38
CA TRP A 239 -2.71 -17.02 -18.18
C TRP A 239 -1.57 -17.57 -17.33
N PRO A 240 -1.31 -18.90 -17.37
CA PRO A 240 -0.21 -19.49 -16.63
C PRO A 240 1.11 -18.77 -16.89
N TRP A 241 1.82 -18.42 -15.83
CA TRP A 241 3.11 -17.70 -15.82
C TRP A 241 3.07 -16.30 -16.44
N VAL A 242 2.40 -16.09 -17.58
CA VAL A 242 2.31 -14.80 -18.29
C VAL A 242 1.56 -13.76 -17.44
N GLY A 243 0.59 -14.18 -16.64
CA GLY A 243 -0.17 -13.33 -15.72
C GLY A 243 0.69 -12.61 -14.70
N LEU A 244 1.96 -13.01 -14.51
CA LEU A 244 2.90 -12.32 -13.64
C LEU A 244 3.22 -10.89 -14.13
N ILE A 245 3.23 -10.66 -15.44
CA ILE A 245 3.53 -9.34 -16.03
C ILE A 245 2.49 -8.30 -15.62
N PRO A 246 1.18 -8.51 -15.87
CA PRO A 246 0.16 -7.56 -15.40
C PRO A 246 0.06 -7.50 -13.87
N ALA A 247 0.34 -8.60 -13.14
CA ALA A 247 0.41 -8.56 -11.68
C ALA A 247 1.49 -7.61 -11.18
N ALA A 248 2.71 -7.70 -11.72
CA ALA A 248 3.81 -6.79 -11.38
C ALA A 248 3.48 -5.34 -11.75
N LEU A 249 2.89 -5.09 -12.93
CA LEU A 249 2.45 -3.76 -13.33
C LEU A 249 1.41 -3.19 -12.34
N THR A 250 0.40 -3.97 -11.95
CA THR A 250 -0.61 -3.56 -10.97
C THR A 250 0.05 -3.15 -9.65
N LEU A 251 0.98 -3.94 -9.14
CA LEU A 251 1.66 -3.64 -7.86
C LEU A 251 2.56 -2.41 -7.94
N CYS A 252 3.19 -2.14 -9.09
CA CYS A 252 3.96 -0.92 -9.31
C CYS A 252 3.09 0.35 -9.35
N LEU A 253 1.83 0.24 -9.77
CA LEU A 253 0.89 1.37 -9.79
C LEU A 253 0.58 1.92 -8.39
N LEU A 254 0.68 1.11 -7.35
CA LEU A 254 0.49 1.58 -5.96
C LEU A 254 1.49 2.68 -5.59
N GLY A 255 2.78 2.42 -5.84
CA GLY A 255 3.84 3.43 -5.62
C GLY A 255 3.68 4.66 -6.53
N PHE A 256 3.29 4.46 -7.79
CA PHE A 256 3.09 5.55 -8.74
C PHE A 256 1.96 6.51 -8.29
N VAL A 257 0.82 5.96 -7.86
CA VAL A 257 -0.31 6.77 -7.35
C VAL A 257 0.07 7.43 -6.03
N GLY A 258 0.74 6.71 -5.12
CA GLY A 258 1.23 7.24 -3.85
C GLY A 258 2.13 8.46 -4.05
N PHE A 259 3.12 8.37 -4.95
CA PHE A 259 4.01 9.49 -5.32
C PHE A 259 3.21 10.69 -5.83
N THR A 260 2.31 10.46 -6.80
CA THR A 260 1.53 11.52 -7.45
C THR A 260 0.67 12.28 -6.44
N VAL A 261 -0.03 11.56 -5.56
CA VAL A 261 -0.92 12.18 -4.57
C VAL A 261 -0.13 12.90 -3.48
N SER A 262 0.93 12.30 -2.97
CA SER A 262 1.76 12.94 -1.95
C SER A 262 2.35 14.25 -2.48
N ARG A 263 2.96 14.24 -3.67
CA ARG A 263 3.47 15.43 -4.34
C ARG A 263 2.40 16.53 -4.45
N PHE A 264 1.20 16.18 -4.92
CA PHE A 264 0.09 17.14 -5.05
C PHE A 264 -0.33 17.71 -3.69
N LEU A 265 -0.51 16.87 -2.67
CA LEU A 265 -0.95 17.33 -1.36
C LEU A 265 0.08 18.24 -0.69
N HIS A 266 1.37 17.97 -0.86
CA HIS A 266 2.43 18.84 -0.36
C HIS A 266 2.43 20.21 -1.05
N SER A 267 2.10 20.30 -2.34
CA SER A 267 2.05 21.58 -3.06
C SER A 267 0.84 22.45 -2.73
N VAL A 268 -0.26 21.86 -2.20
CA VAL A 268 -1.48 22.61 -1.90
C VAL A 268 -1.75 22.81 -0.41
N ALA A 269 -1.00 22.12 0.46
CA ALA A 269 -1.20 22.17 1.91
C ALA A 269 -0.30 23.22 2.55
N ASP A 270 -0.89 24.07 3.40
CA ASP A 270 -0.12 24.90 4.31
C ASP A 270 0.63 24.05 5.34
N SER A 271 1.79 24.54 5.82
CA SER A 271 2.64 23.81 6.78
C SER A 271 1.84 23.31 8.00
N SER A 272 0.99 24.17 8.57
CA SER A 272 0.16 23.85 9.75
C SER A 272 -0.88 22.76 9.54
N GLN A 273 -1.29 22.48 8.30
CA GLN A 273 -2.34 21.50 7.97
C GLN A 273 -1.82 20.28 7.22
N ARG A 274 -0.53 20.28 6.79
CA ARG A 274 0.05 19.28 5.91
C ARG A 274 -0.01 17.87 6.49
N ALA A 275 0.48 17.68 7.72
CA ALA A 275 0.43 16.39 8.41
C ALA A 275 -1.02 15.88 8.55
N THR A 276 -1.95 16.78 8.89
CA THR A 276 -3.36 16.44 9.06
C THR A 276 -3.99 16.05 7.71
N LEU A 277 -3.66 16.75 6.62
CA LEU A 277 -4.18 16.44 5.28
C LEU A 277 -3.66 15.08 4.77
N LEU A 278 -2.41 14.76 5.04
CA LEU A 278 -1.83 13.46 4.71
C LEU A 278 -2.46 12.33 5.54
N SER A 279 -2.76 12.57 6.83
CA SER A 279 -3.49 11.63 7.67
C SER A 279 -4.93 11.41 7.19
N VAL A 280 -5.62 12.48 6.74
CA VAL A 280 -6.95 12.37 6.12
C VAL A 280 -6.90 11.56 4.83
N LYS A 281 -5.85 11.76 3.97
CA LYS A 281 -5.60 10.90 2.80
C LYS A 281 -5.46 9.43 3.21
N GLY A 282 -4.61 9.15 4.20
CA GLY A 282 -4.37 7.79 4.68
C GLY A 282 -5.65 7.12 5.18
N LEU A 283 -6.44 7.83 5.99
CA LEU A 283 -7.73 7.33 6.48
C LEU A 283 -8.70 7.05 5.33
N ALA A 284 -8.85 7.98 4.38
CA ALA A 284 -9.74 7.82 3.23
C ALA A 284 -9.33 6.61 2.37
N PHE A 285 -8.03 6.42 2.13
CA PHE A 285 -7.51 5.31 1.34
C PHE A 285 -7.71 3.96 2.05
N ASN A 286 -7.47 3.90 3.36
CA ASN A 286 -7.71 2.69 4.15
C ASN A 286 -9.21 2.32 4.20
N LEU A 287 -10.09 3.29 4.36
CA LEU A 287 -11.54 3.06 4.31
C LEU A 287 -11.99 2.61 2.90
N GLY A 288 -11.51 3.28 1.86
CA GLY A 288 -11.82 2.91 0.47
C GLY A 288 -11.35 1.50 0.12
N TYR A 289 -10.11 1.17 0.50
CA TYR A 289 -9.57 -0.19 0.37
C TYR A 289 -10.40 -1.21 1.15
N GLY A 290 -10.76 -0.93 2.41
CA GLY A 290 -11.56 -1.83 3.24
C GLY A 290 -12.95 -2.09 2.65
N LEU A 291 -13.64 -1.04 2.18
CA LEU A 291 -14.94 -1.16 1.51
C LEU A 291 -14.84 -1.95 0.19
N TRP A 292 -13.80 -1.68 -0.61
CA TRP A 292 -13.58 -2.41 -1.86
C TRP A 292 -13.27 -3.87 -1.59
N SER A 293 -12.41 -4.19 -0.62
CA SER A 293 -12.07 -5.57 -0.25
C SER A 293 -13.28 -6.33 0.28
N LEU A 294 -14.15 -5.67 1.05
CA LEU A 294 -15.41 -6.26 1.50
C LEU A 294 -16.33 -6.57 0.31
N ALA A 295 -16.51 -5.60 -0.59
CA ALA A 295 -17.34 -5.80 -1.79
C ALA A 295 -16.80 -6.93 -2.67
N PHE A 296 -15.49 -7.00 -2.87
CA PHE A 296 -14.83 -8.08 -3.61
C PHE A 296 -15.03 -9.44 -2.91
N SER A 297 -14.90 -9.50 -1.59
CA SER A 297 -15.09 -10.73 -0.82
C SER A 297 -16.53 -11.23 -0.87
N LEU A 298 -17.51 -10.32 -0.81
CA LEU A 298 -18.93 -10.66 -0.95
C LEU A 298 -19.26 -11.15 -2.37
N LEU A 299 -18.70 -10.50 -3.39
CA LEU A 299 -18.82 -10.95 -4.78
C LEU A 299 -18.24 -12.37 -4.96
N LEU A 300 -17.03 -12.59 -4.44
CA LEU A 300 -16.37 -13.89 -4.52
C LEU A 300 -17.17 -14.98 -3.78
N ALA A 301 -17.70 -14.68 -2.59
CA ALA A 301 -18.54 -15.61 -1.84
C ALA A 301 -19.78 -16.01 -2.64
N GLY A 302 -20.46 -15.04 -3.25
CA GLY A 302 -21.64 -15.34 -4.10
C GLY A 302 -21.32 -16.16 -5.36
N LEU A 303 -20.10 -16.03 -5.90
CA LEU A 303 -19.68 -16.81 -7.07
C LEU A 303 -19.26 -18.24 -6.72
N ARG A 304 -18.87 -18.49 -5.47
CA ARG A 304 -18.50 -19.82 -4.98
C ARG A 304 -19.70 -20.77 -4.84
N ASP A 305 -20.92 -20.27 -4.68
CA ASP A 305 -22.12 -21.08 -4.48
C ASP A 305 -22.49 -21.99 -5.68
N GLY A 306 -21.79 -21.88 -6.80
CA GLY A 306 -22.08 -22.70 -8.01
C GLY A 306 -20.86 -23.15 -8.79
N SER A 307 -19.64 -22.88 -8.30
CA SER A 307 -18.40 -23.16 -9.01
C SER A 307 -17.24 -23.52 -8.07
N ASP A 308 -16.19 -24.13 -8.60
CA ASP A 308 -14.95 -24.35 -7.87
C ASP A 308 -14.24 -23.02 -7.54
N ASP A 309 -13.38 -23.04 -6.52
CA ASP A 309 -12.72 -21.85 -6.00
C ASP A 309 -11.91 -21.08 -7.07
N SER A 310 -11.25 -21.77 -7.98
CA SER A 310 -10.44 -21.18 -9.04
C SER A 310 -11.29 -20.45 -10.08
N THR A 311 -12.38 -21.07 -10.53
CA THR A 311 -13.33 -20.49 -11.47
C THR A 311 -14.09 -19.31 -10.86
N ALA A 312 -14.49 -19.42 -9.59
CA ALA A 312 -15.12 -18.32 -8.86
C ALA A 312 -14.16 -17.10 -8.74
N PHE A 313 -12.90 -17.35 -8.39
CA PHE A 313 -11.90 -16.29 -8.26
C PHE A 313 -11.62 -15.62 -9.61
N GLN A 314 -11.43 -16.39 -10.68
CA GLN A 314 -11.26 -15.85 -12.04
C GLN A 314 -12.48 -15.04 -12.50
N SER A 315 -13.68 -15.52 -12.23
CA SER A 315 -14.93 -14.79 -12.53
C SER A 315 -15.01 -13.48 -11.74
N ALA A 316 -14.58 -13.47 -10.46
CA ALA A 316 -14.53 -12.26 -9.66
C ALA A 316 -13.56 -11.22 -10.25
N LEU A 317 -12.40 -11.65 -10.80
CA LEU A 317 -11.48 -10.76 -11.51
C LEU A 317 -12.14 -10.10 -12.73
N TRP A 318 -12.91 -10.84 -13.54
CA TRP A 318 -13.66 -10.27 -14.67
C TRP A 318 -14.73 -9.28 -14.23
N TRP A 319 -15.50 -9.60 -13.19
CA TRP A 319 -16.46 -8.66 -12.61
C TRP A 319 -15.80 -7.40 -12.10
N GLN A 320 -14.64 -7.54 -11.44
CA GLN A 320 -13.86 -6.40 -10.97
C GLN A 320 -13.49 -5.43 -12.11
N VAL A 321 -13.06 -5.95 -13.27
CA VAL A 321 -12.77 -5.12 -14.47
C VAL A 321 -14.00 -4.30 -14.87
N GLY A 322 -15.16 -4.97 -15.00
CA GLY A 322 -16.41 -4.31 -15.39
C GLY A 322 -16.88 -3.24 -14.41
N ILE A 323 -16.86 -3.55 -13.12
CA ILE A 323 -17.29 -2.62 -12.06
C ILE A 323 -16.38 -1.40 -12.02
N ILE A 324 -15.06 -1.61 -12.05
CA ILE A 324 -14.08 -0.50 -12.00
C ILE A 324 -14.17 0.34 -13.27
N ALA A 325 -14.31 -0.26 -14.44
CA ALA A 325 -14.50 0.49 -15.68
C ALA A 325 -15.76 1.37 -15.63
N ALA A 326 -16.87 0.83 -15.11
CA ALA A 326 -18.14 1.56 -14.96
C ALA A 326 -18.05 2.76 -13.99
N ILE A 327 -17.12 2.74 -13.04
CA ILE A 327 -16.93 3.84 -12.07
C ILE A 327 -15.86 4.82 -12.57
N VAL A 328 -14.71 4.30 -12.97
CA VAL A 328 -13.50 5.10 -13.28
C VAL A 328 -13.66 5.89 -14.57
N ILE A 329 -14.19 5.25 -15.63
CA ILE A 329 -14.33 5.93 -16.94
C ILE A 329 -15.25 7.16 -16.84
N PRO A 330 -16.49 7.08 -16.29
CA PRO A 330 -17.34 8.25 -16.14
C PRO A 330 -16.74 9.32 -15.21
N PHE A 331 -16.08 8.89 -14.12
CA PHE A 331 -15.45 9.84 -13.20
C PHE A 331 -14.39 10.69 -13.89
N PHE A 332 -13.42 10.07 -14.59
CA PHE A 332 -12.35 10.82 -15.26
C PHE A 332 -12.85 11.59 -16.49
N ALA A 333 -13.84 11.10 -17.23
CA ALA A 333 -14.49 11.82 -18.30
C ALA A 333 -15.18 13.10 -17.78
N TRP A 334 -15.91 13.00 -16.68
CA TRP A 334 -16.55 14.14 -16.00
C TRP A 334 -15.53 15.13 -15.45
N ALA A 335 -14.44 14.65 -14.81
CA ALA A 335 -13.40 15.48 -14.25
C ALA A 335 -12.67 16.27 -15.34
N LYS A 336 -12.35 15.64 -16.48
CA LYS A 336 -11.71 16.30 -17.64
C LYS A 336 -12.60 17.37 -18.26
N GLY A 337 -13.91 17.12 -18.43
CA GLY A 337 -14.83 18.10 -18.98
C GLY A 337 -14.92 19.38 -18.16
N ARG A 338 -14.66 19.29 -16.86
CA ARG A 338 -14.70 20.46 -15.94
C ARG A 338 -13.35 21.18 -15.75
N SER A 339 -12.24 20.55 -16.09
CA SER A 339 -10.91 21.20 -16.10
C SER A 339 -10.72 22.10 -17.31
N LEU A 340 -11.51 21.91 -18.39
CA LEU A 340 -11.47 22.74 -19.60
C LEU A 340 -12.28 24.06 -19.48
N HIS A 341 -13.04 24.22 -18.40
CA HIS A 341 -13.87 25.39 -18.15
C HIS A 341 -13.37 26.28 -16.99
N GLN A 342 -12.16 26.07 -16.51
CA GLN A 342 -11.41 26.91 -15.57
C GLN A 342 -10.11 27.42 -16.21
#